data_819e213c2e3355b7260fd4693f8ef8da
#
_entry.id   819e213c2e3355b7260fd4693f8ef8da
#
_cell.length_a   1.000
_cell.length_b   1.000
_cell.length_c   1.000
_cell.angle_alpha   90.00
_cell.angle_beta   90.00
_cell.angle_gamma   90.00
#
_symmetry.space_group_name_H-M   'P 1'
#
loop_
_entity.id
_entity.type
_entity.pdbx_description
1 polymer ?
#
loop_
_entity_poly.entity_id
_entity_poly.type
_entity_poly.pdbx_seq_one_letter_code
_entity_poly.pdbx_strand_id
1 'polypeptide(L)'
;NPPKKYQDIYPFDFESDDWRAMWEALAGVFEHWVAQGVRVFRVDNPHTKAYPFWEWVIARVRAAQPEVVFLSEAFTRPRVMHRLAKVGFSQSYTYFTWRNTKQELTAYFTELSQGPGREYFRPNAWPNTPDILPAALQYGGRPVFMARVALAATLCANYGIYGPAYELLENRALRAGGEEYLDSEKFERRVWDRARNDSL
;
A
#
# COMPACT_ATOMS: atom_id res chain seq x y z
N ASN A 1 -9.13 -7.30 18.36
CA ASN A 1 -7.97 -6.52 18.76
C ASN A 1 -8.39 -5.07 18.90
N PRO A 2 -7.95 -4.35 19.96
CA PRO A 2 -8.20 -2.92 20.07
C PRO A 2 -7.56 -2.17 18.89
N PRO A 3 -8.08 -1.00 18.50
CA PRO A 3 -7.49 -0.17 17.48
C PRO A 3 -6.03 0.14 17.82
N LYS A 4 -5.15 0.06 16.83
CA LYS A 4 -3.75 0.49 16.98
C LYS A 4 -3.74 1.99 17.29
N LYS A 5 -3.07 2.39 18.35
CA LYS A 5 -2.82 3.81 18.65
C LYS A 5 -1.40 4.14 18.22
N TYR A 6 -1.27 5.12 17.35
CA TYR A 6 0.01 5.69 16.96
C TYR A 6 0.27 6.92 17.81
N GLN A 7 1.48 7.07 18.36
CA GLN A 7 1.83 8.19 19.25
C GLN A 7 2.11 9.48 18.49
N ASP A 8 2.40 9.37 17.20
CA ASP A 8 2.80 10.44 16.28
C ASP A 8 1.67 10.90 15.35
N ILE A 9 0.43 10.41 15.56
CA ILE A 9 -0.72 10.74 14.73
C ILE A 9 -1.81 11.40 15.52
N TYR A 10 -2.25 12.57 15.04
CA TYR A 10 -3.45 13.25 15.50
C TYR A 10 -4.57 13.02 14.48
N PRO A 11 -5.55 12.15 14.77
CA PRO A 11 -6.66 11.90 13.85
C PRO A 11 -7.57 13.12 13.77
N PHE A 12 -7.89 13.53 12.53
CA PHE A 12 -8.92 14.53 12.30
C PHE A 12 -10.30 13.91 12.51
N ASP A 13 -11.22 14.69 13.08
CA ASP A 13 -12.62 14.34 13.17
C ASP A 13 -13.34 14.76 11.87
N PHE A 14 -13.59 13.78 11.01
CA PHE A 14 -14.25 14.00 9.70
C PHE A 14 -15.74 14.33 9.81
N GLU A 15 -16.30 14.28 11.01
CA GLU A 15 -17.71 14.56 11.32
C GLU A 15 -17.86 15.77 12.26
N SER A 16 -16.78 16.55 12.47
CA SER A 16 -16.80 17.79 13.27
C SER A 16 -17.76 18.83 12.67
N ASP A 17 -18.16 19.82 13.44
CA ASP A 17 -19.06 20.91 12.98
C ASP A 17 -18.51 21.64 11.77
N ASP A 18 -17.17 21.72 11.64
CA ASP A 18 -16.46 22.37 10.52
C ASP A 18 -15.91 21.36 9.48
N TRP A 19 -16.50 20.18 9.36
CA TRP A 19 -16.03 19.12 8.48
C TRP A 19 -15.89 19.57 7.01
N ARG A 20 -16.75 20.48 6.55
CA ARG A 20 -16.71 20.96 5.14
C ARG A 20 -15.43 21.74 4.86
N ALA A 21 -15.07 22.70 5.72
CA ALA A 21 -13.83 23.47 5.57
C ALA A 21 -12.59 22.57 5.64
N MET A 22 -12.60 21.59 6.54
CA MET A 22 -11.53 20.60 6.61
C MET A 22 -11.44 19.75 5.34
N TRP A 23 -12.55 19.26 4.79
CA TRP A 23 -12.55 18.48 3.56
C TRP A 23 -12.03 19.30 2.38
N GLU A 24 -12.44 20.57 2.25
CA GLU A 24 -11.93 21.48 1.22
C GLU A 24 -10.41 21.70 1.37
N ALA A 25 -9.92 21.91 2.58
CA ALA A 25 -8.50 22.06 2.83
C ALA A 25 -7.70 20.80 2.45
N LEU A 26 -8.22 19.60 2.80
CA LEU A 26 -7.61 18.33 2.42
C LEU A 26 -7.67 18.07 0.91
N ALA A 27 -8.76 18.45 0.24
CA ALA A 27 -8.83 18.38 -1.23
C ALA A 27 -7.80 19.30 -1.88
N GLY A 28 -7.61 20.51 -1.34
CA GLY A 28 -6.59 21.45 -1.77
C GLY A 28 -5.16 20.88 -1.74
N VAL A 29 -4.86 19.95 -0.83
CA VAL A 29 -3.56 19.23 -0.81
C VAL A 29 -3.39 18.38 -2.07
N PHE A 30 -4.39 17.60 -2.46
CA PHE A 30 -4.35 16.81 -3.69
C PHE A 30 -4.25 17.70 -4.93
N GLU A 31 -5.07 18.75 -5.01
CA GLU A 31 -5.11 19.70 -6.13
C GLU A 31 -3.76 20.41 -6.29
N HIS A 32 -3.13 20.80 -5.19
CA HIS A 32 -1.79 21.40 -5.20
C HIS A 32 -0.77 20.47 -5.86
N TRP A 33 -0.69 19.22 -5.41
CA TRP A 33 0.27 18.27 -5.97
C TRP A 33 -0.05 17.84 -7.40
N VAL A 34 -1.32 17.75 -7.75
CA VAL A 34 -1.75 17.56 -9.13
C VAL A 34 -1.27 18.70 -10.02
N ALA A 35 -1.37 19.94 -9.57
CA ALA A 35 -0.85 21.11 -10.27
C ALA A 35 0.68 21.07 -10.44
N GLN A 36 1.41 20.44 -9.49
CA GLN A 36 2.86 20.19 -9.59
C GLN A 36 3.22 18.98 -10.48
N GLY A 37 2.23 18.32 -11.09
CA GLY A 37 2.47 17.19 -12.00
C GLY A 37 2.33 15.81 -11.38
N VAL A 38 1.98 15.67 -10.11
CA VAL A 38 1.73 14.38 -9.47
C VAL A 38 0.46 13.76 -10.04
N ARG A 39 0.53 12.48 -10.44
CA ARG A 39 -0.60 11.72 -11.00
C ARG A 39 -0.92 10.43 -10.23
N VAL A 40 -0.06 10.01 -9.32
CA VAL A 40 -0.27 8.80 -8.52
C VAL A 40 -0.13 9.13 -7.04
N PHE A 41 -1.17 8.88 -6.29
CA PHE A 41 -1.21 9.08 -4.83
C PHE A 41 -1.33 7.73 -4.11
N ARG A 42 -0.32 7.38 -3.33
CA ARG A 42 -0.44 6.31 -2.33
C ARG A 42 -1.05 6.92 -1.08
N VAL A 43 -2.16 6.38 -0.66
CA VAL A 43 -2.89 6.83 0.53
C VAL A 43 -2.67 5.85 1.67
N ASP A 44 -2.05 6.34 2.73
CA ASP A 44 -1.77 5.61 3.95
C ASP A 44 -3.05 5.41 4.76
N ASN A 45 -3.33 4.17 5.12
CA ASN A 45 -4.44 3.79 6.00
C ASN A 45 -5.79 4.50 5.69
N PRO A 46 -6.27 4.50 4.43
CA PRO A 46 -7.51 5.21 4.08
C PRO A 46 -8.74 4.67 4.81
N HIS A 47 -8.69 3.42 5.29
CA HIS A 47 -9.78 2.80 6.04
C HIS A 47 -10.01 3.42 7.42
N THR A 48 -9.10 4.27 7.90
CA THR A 48 -9.24 5.01 9.16
C THR A 48 -9.92 6.38 8.99
N LYS A 49 -10.33 6.73 7.78
CA LYS A 49 -10.98 7.99 7.43
C LYS A 49 -12.40 7.73 6.90
N ALA A 50 -13.22 8.77 6.88
CA ALA A 50 -14.60 8.68 6.40
C ALA A 50 -14.69 8.27 4.91
N TYR A 51 -15.45 7.22 4.58
CA TYR A 51 -15.65 6.80 3.20
C TYR A 51 -16.30 7.86 2.32
N PRO A 52 -17.30 8.65 2.81
CA PRO A 52 -17.86 9.74 2.02
C PRO A 52 -16.84 10.80 1.62
N PHE A 53 -15.84 11.06 2.48
CA PHE A 53 -14.73 11.96 2.12
C PHE A 53 -13.94 11.40 0.92
N TRP A 54 -13.58 10.12 0.93
CA TRP A 54 -12.86 9.51 -0.19
C TRP A 54 -13.68 9.53 -1.48
N GLU A 55 -14.95 9.17 -1.41
CA GLU A 55 -15.84 9.20 -2.56
C GLU A 55 -15.92 10.60 -3.18
N TRP A 56 -16.09 11.62 -2.36
CA TRP A 56 -16.15 13.02 -2.79
C TRP A 56 -14.82 13.53 -3.34
N VAL A 57 -13.70 13.36 -2.63
CA VAL A 57 -12.41 13.95 -3.05
C VAL A 57 -11.84 13.26 -4.28
N ILE A 58 -11.97 11.92 -4.38
CA ILE A 58 -11.52 11.18 -5.57
C ILE A 58 -12.34 11.59 -6.80
N ALA A 59 -13.66 11.69 -6.66
CA ALA A 59 -14.53 12.14 -7.75
C ALA A 59 -14.16 13.57 -8.19
N ARG A 60 -13.94 14.48 -7.24
CA ARG A 60 -13.57 15.87 -7.51
C ARG A 60 -12.22 15.98 -8.25
N VAL A 61 -11.19 15.31 -7.75
CA VAL A 61 -9.85 15.35 -8.38
C VAL A 61 -9.91 14.76 -9.79
N ARG A 62 -10.58 13.62 -9.97
CA ARG A 62 -10.68 12.95 -11.27
C ARG A 62 -11.61 13.64 -12.26
N ALA A 63 -12.55 14.46 -11.81
CA ALA A 63 -13.35 15.29 -12.71
C ALA A 63 -12.48 16.33 -13.43
N ALA A 64 -11.45 16.85 -12.76
CA ALA A 64 -10.50 17.80 -13.35
C ALA A 64 -9.33 17.10 -14.07
N GLN A 65 -8.88 15.95 -13.55
CA GLN A 65 -7.71 15.21 -14.04
C GLN A 65 -8.01 13.69 -14.01
N PRO A 66 -8.65 13.15 -15.06
CA PRO A 66 -9.12 11.76 -15.11
C PRO A 66 -8.02 10.70 -14.98
N GLU A 67 -6.79 11.06 -15.33
CA GLU A 67 -5.62 10.19 -15.27
C GLU A 67 -5.07 9.97 -13.85
N VAL A 68 -5.56 10.70 -12.85
CA VAL A 68 -5.07 10.57 -11.47
C VAL A 68 -5.46 9.22 -10.89
N VAL A 69 -4.46 8.53 -10.33
CA VAL A 69 -4.55 7.21 -9.73
C VAL A 69 -4.41 7.30 -8.22
N PHE A 70 -5.34 6.66 -7.51
CA PHE A 70 -5.30 6.54 -6.05
C PHE A 70 -5.03 5.09 -5.65
N LEU A 71 -3.93 4.86 -4.93
CA LEU A 71 -3.54 3.56 -4.38
C LEU A 71 -3.95 3.49 -2.92
N SER A 72 -4.76 2.50 -2.56
CA SER A 72 -5.19 2.26 -1.19
C SER A 72 -4.19 1.36 -0.48
N GLU A 73 -3.43 1.89 0.45
CA GLU A 73 -2.64 1.09 1.38
C GLU A 73 -3.49 0.81 2.62
N ALA A 74 -4.20 -0.32 2.59
CA ALA A 74 -5.17 -0.67 3.63
C ALA A 74 -5.18 -2.18 3.88
N PHE A 75 -4.29 -2.63 4.77
CA PHE A 75 -4.25 -4.04 5.19
C PHE A 75 -5.29 -4.28 6.29
N THR A 76 -6.53 -4.45 5.88
CA THR A 76 -7.68 -4.57 6.75
C THR A 76 -8.62 -5.68 6.28
N ARG A 77 -9.81 -5.81 6.89
CA ARG A 77 -10.78 -6.86 6.54
C ARG A 77 -11.20 -6.75 5.06
N PRO A 78 -11.40 -7.86 4.35
CA PRO A 78 -11.77 -7.84 2.93
C PRO A 78 -12.95 -6.91 2.60
N ARG A 79 -14.01 -6.91 3.43
CA ARG A 79 -15.16 -6.01 3.24
C ARG A 79 -14.78 -4.53 3.20
N VAL A 80 -13.82 -4.12 4.02
CA VAL A 80 -13.33 -2.74 4.08
C VAL A 80 -12.49 -2.42 2.86
N MET A 81 -11.58 -3.31 2.45
CA MET A 81 -10.78 -3.16 1.22
C MET A 81 -11.69 -3.04 -0.01
N HIS A 82 -12.70 -3.89 -0.12
CA HIS A 82 -13.69 -3.83 -1.20
C HIS A 82 -14.52 -2.55 -1.16
N ARG A 83 -14.85 -2.02 0.03
CA ARG A 83 -15.54 -0.73 0.14
C ARG A 83 -14.67 0.42 -0.38
N LEU A 84 -13.39 0.45 -0.05
CA LEU A 84 -12.45 1.44 -0.57
C LEU A 84 -12.37 1.41 -2.09
N ALA A 85 -12.29 0.23 -2.71
CA ALA A 85 -12.34 0.11 -4.16
C ALA A 85 -13.63 0.72 -4.75
N LYS A 86 -14.78 0.52 -4.09
CA LYS A 86 -16.09 1.04 -4.55
C LYS A 86 -16.24 2.55 -4.37
N VAL A 87 -15.54 3.18 -3.44
CA VAL A 87 -15.56 4.65 -3.30
C VAL A 87 -14.57 5.36 -4.22
N GLY A 88 -13.86 4.63 -5.09
CA GLY A 88 -13.09 5.23 -6.18
C GLY A 88 -11.59 4.98 -6.17
N PHE A 89 -11.04 4.28 -5.18
CA PHE A 89 -9.63 3.90 -5.23
C PHE A 89 -9.33 3.05 -6.47
N SER A 90 -8.30 3.44 -7.22
CA SER A 90 -7.96 2.82 -8.49
C SER A 90 -7.34 1.45 -8.33
N GLN A 91 -6.53 1.26 -7.28
CA GLN A 91 -5.86 0.02 -6.94
C GLN A 91 -5.77 -0.13 -5.43
N SER A 92 -5.62 -1.36 -4.96
CA SER A 92 -5.41 -1.67 -3.56
C SER A 92 -4.19 -2.55 -3.36
N TYR A 93 -3.39 -2.25 -2.34
CA TYR A 93 -2.42 -3.20 -1.81
C TYR A 93 -3.15 -4.46 -1.38
N THR A 94 -2.46 -5.58 -1.38
CA THR A 94 -3.07 -6.89 -1.17
C THR A 94 -2.36 -7.70 -0.10
N TYR A 95 -3.01 -8.76 0.37
CA TYR A 95 -2.41 -9.72 1.29
C TYR A 95 -1.37 -10.63 0.63
N PHE A 96 -1.00 -10.41 -0.64
CA PHE A 96 0.11 -11.11 -1.28
C PHE A 96 1.35 -11.14 -0.39
N THR A 97 1.68 -10.03 0.26
CA THR A 97 2.84 -9.89 1.15
C THR A 97 2.98 -11.05 2.15
N TRP A 98 1.85 -11.58 2.65
CA TRP A 98 1.83 -12.67 3.66
C TRP A 98 1.33 -14.02 3.13
N ARG A 99 1.04 -14.16 1.85
CA ARG A 99 0.67 -15.44 1.22
C ARG A 99 1.94 -16.10 0.67
N ASN A 100 2.39 -17.18 1.31
CA ASN A 100 3.70 -17.76 1.02
C ASN A 100 3.64 -19.17 0.44
N THR A 101 2.59 -19.93 0.74
CA THR A 101 2.44 -21.30 0.24
C THR A 101 1.69 -21.31 -1.09
N LYS A 102 1.90 -22.39 -1.89
CA LYS A 102 1.15 -22.61 -3.12
C LYS A 102 -0.36 -22.58 -2.88
N GLN A 103 -0.83 -23.21 -1.81
CA GLN A 103 -2.24 -23.27 -1.46
C GLN A 103 -2.81 -21.87 -1.18
N GLU A 104 -2.13 -21.07 -0.36
CA GLU A 104 -2.56 -19.71 -0.02
C GLU A 104 -2.60 -18.80 -1.25
N LEU A 105 -1.53 -18.85 -2.07
CA LEU A 105 -1.45 -18.07 -3.30
C LEU A 105 -2.54 -18.46 -4.29
N THR A 106 -2.73 -19.77 -4.50
CA THR A 106 -3.78 -20.27 -5.41
C THR A 106 -5.16 -19.80 -4.94
N ALA A 107 -5.50 -20.00 -3.67
CA ALA A 107 -6.80 -19.59 -3.13
C ALA A 107 -7.00 -18.06 -3.26
N TYR A 108 -6.00 -17.30 -2.88
CA TYR A 108 -6.09 -15.83 -2.87
C TYR A 108 -6.21 -15.24 -4.27
N PHE A 109 -5.36 -15.66 -5.21
CA PHE A 109 -5.44 -15.15 -6.58
C PHE A 109 -6.64 -15.70 -7.36
N THR A 110 -7.15 -16.89 -7.03
CA THR A 110 -8.43 -17.36 -7.55
C THR A 110 -9.57 -16.45 -7.07
N GLU A 111 -9.60 -16.09 -5.77
CA GLU A 111 -10.58 -15.14 -5.25
C GLU A 111 -10.51 -13.79 -5.97
N LEU A 112 -9.31 -13.25 -6.14
CA LEU A 112 -9.10 -11.94 -6.78
C LEU A 112 -9.47 -11.93 -8.27
N SER A 113 -9.22 -13.02 -9.01
CA SER A 113 -9.40 -13.10 -10.46
C SER A 113 -10.75 -13.67 -10.89
N GLN A 114 -11.40 -14.49 -10.07
CA GLN A 114 -12.65 -15.17 -10.41
C GLN A 114 -13.81 -14.78 -9.50
N GLY A 115 -13.52 -14.22 -8.32
CA GLY A 115 -14.55 -13.75 -7.40
C GLY A 115 -15.26 -12.47 -7.89
N PRO A 116 -16.36 -12.08 -7.24
CA PRO A 116 -17.14 -10.90 -7.63
C PRO A 116 -16.33 -9.58 -7.53
N GLY A 117 -15.23 -9.57 -6.78
CA GLY A 117 -14.31 -8.44 -6.67
C GLY A 117 -13.62 -8.06 -7.97
N ARG A 118 -13.43 -9.00 -8.90
CA ARG A 118 -12.75 -8.80 -10.18
C ARG A 118 -13.29 -7.63 -11.00
N GLU A 119 -14.55 -7.30 -10.84
CA GLU A 119 -15.22 -6.24 -11.62
C GLU A 119 -14.80 -4.83 -11.18
N TYR A 120 -14.42 -4.64 -9.92
CA TYR A 120 -14.13 -3.31 -9.35
C TYR A 120 -12.85 -3.22 -8.50
N PHE A 121 -12.36 -4.33 -7.97
CA PHE A 121 -11.15 -4.36 -7.14
C PHE A 121 -9.93 -4.65 -8.01
N ARG A 122 -8.98 -3.72 -8.08
CA ARG A 122 -7.74 -3.87 -8.83
C ARG A 122 -6.59 -4.15 -7.86
N PRO A 123 -6.11 -5.40 -7.78
CA PRO A 123 -5.06 -5.78 -6.87
C PRO A 123 -3.71 -5.18 -7.27
N ASN A 124 -2.90 -4.86 -6.27
CA ASN A 124 -1.50 -4.47 -6.40
C ASN A 124 -0.67 -5.34 -5.47
N ALA A 125 0.27 -6.11 -6.01
CA ALA A 125 1.04 -7.10 -5.26
C ALA A 125 2.38 -6.49 -4.81
N TRP A 126 2.63 -6.48 -3.50
CA TRP A 126 3.85 -5.97 -2.91
C TRP A 126 4.57 -7.07 -2.13
N PRO A 127 5.77 -7.53 -2.57
CA PRO A 127 6.57 -8.46 -1.78
C PRO A 127 7.14 -7.83 -0.51
N ASN A 128 7.41 -6.52 -0.53
CA ASN A 128 7.78 -5.68 0.60
C ASN A 128 7.23 -4.27 0.43
N THR A 129 7.18 -3.48 1.49
CA THR A 129 6.88 -2.05 1.44
C THR A 129 7.91 -1.29 2.28
N PRO A 130 7.96 0.05 2.25
CA PRO A 130 8.83 0.81 3.16
C PRO A 130 8.59 0.50 4.65
N ASP A 131 7.37 0.09 5.01
CA ASP A 131 6.96 -0.22 6.39
C ASP A 131 6.99 -1.72 6.73
N ILE A 132 7.09 -2.61 5.70
CA ILE A 132 6.85 -4.04 5.89
C ILE A 132 7.97 -4.87 5.27
N LEU A 133 8.72 -5.54 6.13
CA LEU A 133 9.65 -6.60 5.80
C LEU A 133 9.05 -7.93 6.28
N PRO A 134 8.35 -8.70 5.41
CA PRO A 134 7.69 -9.93 5.84
C PRO A 134 8.69 -11.04 6.20
N ALA A 135 8.28 -11.94 7.10
CA ALA A 135 9.11 -13.04 7.58
C ALA A 135 9.73 -13.89 6.44
N ALA A 136 9.01 -14.08 5.33
CA ALA A 136 9.54 -14.82 4.19
C ALA A 136 10.84 -14.21 3.64
N LEU A 137 10.94 -12.89 3.59
CA LEU A 137 12.15 -12.19 3.14
C LEU A 137 13.23 -12.15 4.23
N GLN A 138 12.83 -12.08 5.51
CA GLN A 138 13.80 -12.09 6.62
C GLN A 138 14.63 -13.36 6.65
N TYR A 139 14.01 -14.52 6.35
CA TYR A 139 14.63 -15.83 6.55
C TYR A 139 14.91 -16.62 5.26
N GLY A 140 14.34 -16.20 4.13
CA GLY A 140 14.37 -16.99 2.89
C GLY A 140 15.58 -16.74 1.99
N GLY A 141 16.36 -15.72 2.24
CA GLY A 141 17.54 -15.38 1.44
C GLY A 141 17.20 -15.04 -0.03
N ARG A 142 18.24 -14.88 -0.85
CA ARG A 142 18.14 -14.50 -2.27
C ARG A 142 17.09 -15.30 -3.09
N PRO A 143 16.98 -16.64 -2.97
CA PRO A 143 15.98 -17.39 -3.75
C PRO A 143 14.55 -16.94 -3.48
N VAL A 144 14.22 -16.58 -2.23
CA VAL A 144 12.88 -16.12 -1.88
C VAL A 144 12.62 -14.71 -2.40
N PHE A 145 13.59 -13.80 -2.34
CA PHE A 145 13.48 -12.48 -3.00
C PHE A 145 13.17 -12.65 -4.49
N MET A 146 13.93 -13.47 -5.22
CA MET A 146 13.69 -13.74 -6.64
C MET A 146 12.31 -14.34 -6.90
N ALA A 147 11.92 -15.34 -6.11
CA ALA A 147 10.62 -16.00 -6.28
C ALA A 147 9.45 -15.03 -6.00
N ARG A 148 9.57 -14.19 -4.96
CA ARG A 148 8.50 -13.26 -4.58
C ARG A 148 8.27 -12.16 -5.62
N VAL A 149 9.33 -11.59 -6.21
CA VAL A 149 9.15 -10.61 -7.29
C VAL A 149 8.61 -11.25 -8.56
N ALA A 150 9.08 -12.45 -8.92
CA ALA A 150 8.56 -13.18 -10.07
C ALA A 150 7.05 -13.48 -9.91
N LEU A 151 6.63 -13.96 -8.74
CA LEU A 151 5.22 -14.21 -8.44
C LEU A 151 4.39 -12.92 -8.44
N ALA A 152 4.89 -11.83 -7.86
CA ALA A 152 4.18 -10.54 -7.89
C ALA A 152 3.94 -10.07 -9.34
N ALA A 153 4.98 -10.11 -10.17
CA ALA A 153 4.94 -9.65 -11.55
C ALA A 153 4.11 -10.53 -12.49
N THR A 154 3.95 -11.83 -12.17
CA THR A 154 3.24 -12.78 -13.06
C THR A 154 1.82 -13.10 -12.60
N LEU A 155 1.52 -12.97 -11.31
CA LEU A 155 0.18 -13.25 -10.77
C LEU A 155 -0.71 -12.01 -10.70
N CYS A 156 -0.14 -10.81 -10.83
CA CYS A 156 -0.87 -9.56 -10.69
C CYS A 156 -0.50 -8.59 -11.82
N ALA A 157 -1.49 -7.89 -12.35
CA ALA A 157 -1.27 -6.87 -13.40
C ALA A 157 -0.53 -5.63 -12.86
N ASN A 158 -0.62 -5.40 -11.55
CA ASN A 158 0.05 -4.29 -10.89
C ASN A 158 0.86 -4.83 -9.71
N TYR A 159 2.11 -4.46 -9.64
CA TYR A 159 2.96 -4.80 -8.50
C TYR A 159 3.91 -3.64 -8.18
N GLY A 160 4.43 -3.63 -6.98
CA GLY A 160 5.44 -2.69 -6.54
C GLY A 160 6.47 -3.36 -5.66
N ILE A 161 7.64 -2.73 -5.58
CA ILE A 161 8.71 -3.10 -4.67
C ILE A 161 9.22 -1.86 -3.95
N TYR A 162 9.62 -2.02 -2.71
CA TYR A 162 10.46 -1.03 -2.05
C TYR A 162 11.90 -1.27 -2.52
N GLY A 163 12.28 -0.57 -3.60
CA GLY A 163 13.38 -0.86 -4.50
C GLY A 163 14.73 -1.07 -3.85
N PRO A 164 15.34 -0.06 -3.16
CA PRO A 164 16.70 -0.24 -2.65
C PRO A 164 16.82 -1.39 -1.66
N ALA A 165 15.86 -1.53 -0.74
CA ALA A 165 15.83 -2.61 0.22
C ALA A 165 15.68 -3.99 -0.46
N TYR A 166 14.86 -4.04 -1.53
CA TYR A 166 14.65 -5.28 -2.26
C TYR A 166 15.87 -5.69 -3.09
N GLU A 167 16.40 -4.76 -3.88
CA GLU A 167 17.58 -4.97 -4.73
C GLU A 167 18.80 -5.40 -3.93
N LEU A 168 18.98 -4.82 -2.75
CA LEU A 168 20.13 -5.08 -1.89
C LEU A 168 19.88 -6.19 -0.86
N LEU A 169 18.78 -6.95 -1.00
CA LEU A 169 18.44 -8.08 -0.14
C LEU A 169 18.38 -7.73 1.35
N GLU A 170 17.91 -6.51 1.68
CA GLU A 170 17.78 -6.09 3.07
C GLU A 170 16.75 -6.96 3.79
N ASN A 171 17.21 -7.73 4.75
CA ASN A 171 16.42 -8.72 5.47
C ASN A 171 16.45 -8.57 7.00
N ARG A 172 17.04 -7.46 7.50
CA ARG A 172 17.17 -7.21 8.94
C ARG A 172 15.94 -6.48 9.48
N ALA A 173 15.22 -7.17 10.35
CA ALA A 173 14.13 -6.55 11.09
C ALA A 173 14.65 -5.80 12.33
N LEU A 174 13.96 -4.72 12.71
CA LEU A 174 14.25 -3.92 13.90
C LEU A 174 14.23 -4.77 15.19
N ARG A 175 13.35 -5.76 15.24
CA ARG A 175 13.21 -6.70 16.36
C ARG A 175 12.73 -8.05 15.88
N ALA A 176 13.11 -9.10 16.60
CA ALA A 176 12.67 -10.45 16.30
C ALA A 176 11.13 -10.55 16.26
N GLY A 177 10.59 -11.15 15.20
CA GLY A 177 9.16 -11.28 14.97
C GLY A 177 8.44 -10.00 14.57
N GLY A 178 9.16 -8.88 14.41
CA GLY A 178 8.65 -7.64 13.83
C GLY A 178 8.76 -7.64 12.31
N GLU A 179 8.05 -6.75 11.65
CA GLU A 179 8.11 -6.55 10.20
C GLU A 179 8.68 -5.18 9.79
N GLU A 180 9.12 -4.39 10.77
CA GLU A 180 9.77 -3.09 10.52
C GLU A 180 11.26 -3.32 10.21
N TYR A 181 11.77 -2.61 9.20
CA TYR A 181 13.20 -2.63 8.87
C TYR A 181 14.05 -2.05 9.99
N LEU A 182 15.24 -2.61 10.22
CA LEU A 182 16.18 -2.14 11.25
C LEU A 182 16.53 -0.66 11.07
N ASP A 183 16.82 -0.25 9.84
CA ASP A 183 17.12 1.14 9.49
C ASP A 183 16.03 1.65 8.56
N SER A 184 14.82 1.86 9.11
CA SER A 184 13.64 2.25 8.34
C SER A 184 13.73 3.68 7.83
N GLU A 185 13.53 3.88 6.52
CA GLU A 185 13.42 5.23 5.90
C GLU A 185 12.13 5.95 6.30
N LYS A 186 11.30 5.36 7.12
CA LYS A 186 10.13 6.01 7.72
C LYS A 186 10.53 7.18 8.63
N PHE A 187 11.69 7.10 9.27
CA PHE A 187 12.12 8.07 10.28
C PHE A 187 13.35 8.88 9.86
N GLU A 188 14.20 8.33 9.00
CA GLU A 188 15.43 8.99 8.56
C GLU A 188 15.86 8.51 7.17
N ARG A 189 16.60 9.37 6.48
CA ARG A 189 17.14 9.02 5.16
C ARG A 189 18.26 7.99 5.32
N ARG A 190 18.17 6.90 4.57
CA ARG A 190 19.21 5.89 4.47
C ARG A 190 20.06 6.06 3.21
N VAL A 191 21.37 5.86 3.35
CA VAL A 191 22.29 5.78 2.21
C VAL A 191 22.45 4.32 1.81
N TRP A 192 22.11 4.00 0.55
CA TRP A 192 22.18 2.65 0.00
C TRP A 192 23.45 2.49 -0.85
N ASP A 193 24.26 1.47 -0.55
CA ASP A 193 25.40 1.07 -1.41
C ASP A 193 24.89 0.26 -2.59
N ARG A 194 24.65 0.96 -3.70
CA ARG A 194 24.17 0.36 -4.95
C ARG A 194 25.29 -0.26 -5.80
N ALA A 195 26.54 -0.11 -5.39
CA ALA A 195 27.71 -0.70 -6.06
C ALA A 195 28.04 -2.11 -5.55
N ARG A 196 27.28 -2.65 -4.62
CA ARG A 196 27.47 -4.01 -4.08
C ARG A 196 27.34 -5.04 -5.19
N ASN A 197 28.23 -6.06 -5.14
CA ASN A 197 28.24 -7.16 -6.12
C ASN A 197 27.20 -8.26 -5.83
N ASP A 198 26.53 -8.21 -4.69
CA ASP A 198 25.57 -9.22 -4.22
C ASP A 198 24.09 -8.75 -4.33
N SER A 199 23.83 -7.66 -5.05
CA SER A 199 22.48 -7.22 -5.40
C SER A 199 21.72 -8.24 -6.25
N LEU A 200 20.37 -8.13 -6.30
CA LEU A 200 19.53 -8.95 -7.19
C LEU A 200 19.84 -8.72 -8.66
#